data_9b807d4d1aff2f29e84055584ebedd50
#
_entry.id   9b807d4d1aff2f29e84055584ebedd50
#
_cell.length_a   1.000
_cell.length_b   1.000
_cell.length_c   1.000
_cell.angle_alpha   90.00
_cell.angle_beta   90.00
_cell.angle_gamma   90.00
#
_symmetry.space_group_name_H-M   'P 1'
#
loop_
_entity.id
_entity.type
_entity.pdbx_description
1 polymer ?
#
loop_
_entity_poly.entity_id
_entity_poly.type
_entity_poly.pdbx_seq_one_letter_code
_entity_poly.pdbx_strand_id
1 'polypeptide(L)'
;MSTAFKSADILLPKNADMSKWAVVACDQYTSEPEYWADVEKITEGAKSALNLILPEVYLEDDNVDERISDIHKNMDSYISEGVFEEYKDAMIYVERTQSDGKVRAGIVGAIDLEEYDYRKGSKSAVRATEATVVERIPPRIKVRRGAPVELPHIMILVDDTEKSVVEPLEAHKGEMKKLYDFDLMKKGGHIAGYLIEKPMQEKIIAALEKLGDIDAFNTKYGLKETSPLVYAMGDGNHSLATAKEFYEEQKRENPDKDMSNALCRYALVEIVNLHSPALEFEAIHRIVTDVDTKALMSEMTAALELSEEKAEQAIVVCDNGEEKTLYIHKPTSKLTVGSLQNFLDSYIKEKGGKVDYIHGAEVIRELSAKENSIGFMLPDMGKEELFPTVIVDGALPRKTFSMGHAEDKRFYVEARKILK
;
A
#
# COMPACT_ATOMS: atom_id res chain seq x y z
N MET A 1 10.13 20.46 -13.50
CA MET A 1 9.72 19.14 -14.08
C MET A 1 8.25 18.98 -13.77
N SER A 2 7.45 18.38 -14.63
CA SER A 2 6.04 18.12 -14.28
C SER A 2 6.00 17.02 -13.23
N THR A 3 5.16 17.18 -12.19
CA THR A 3 4.99 16.12 -11.18
C THR A 3 4.26 14.92 -11.76
N ALA A 4 4.56 13.71 -11.23
CA ALA A 4 3.85 12.48 -11.60
C ALA A 4 2.38 12.47 -11.13
N PHE A 5 2.03 13.26 -10.12
CA PHE A 5 0.68 13.37 -9.57
C PHE A 5 -0.09 14.54 -10.17
N LYS A 6 -1.37 14.32 -10.47
CA LYS A 6 -2.28 15.34 -11.04
C LYS A 6 -3.73 15.11 -10.66
N SER A 7 -4.60 16.05 -11.03
CA SER A 7 -6.05 15.89 -10.99
C SER A 7 -6.53 14.76 -11.92
N ALA A 8 -7.73 14.25 -11.65
CA ALA A 8 -8.38 13.18 -12.40
C ALA A 8 -9.86 13.47 -12.63
N ASP A 9 -10.45 12.80 -13.61
CA ASP A 9 -11.91 12.69 -13.72
C ASP A 9 -12.37 11.63 -12.73
N ILE A 10 -12.88 12.09 -11.57
CA ILE A 10 -13.25 11.23 -10.44
C ILE A 10 -14.75 10.94 -10.48
N LEU A 11 -15.10 9.68 -10.30
CA LEU A 11 -16.48 9.21 -10.21
C LEU A 11 -16.84 8.96 -8.74
N LEU A 12 -17.98 9.50 -8.30
CA LEU A 12 -18.59 9.20 -7.01
C LEU A 12 -19.99 8.63 -7.18
N PRO A 13 -20.43 7.72 -6.30
CA PRO A 13 -21.80 7.20 -6.38
C PRO A 13 -22.82 8.31 -6.12
N LYS A 14 -23.82 8.39 -6.99
CA LYS A 14 -24.91 9.35 -6.88
C LYS A 14 -26.11 8.70 -6.19
N ASN A 15 -26.63 9.35 -5.15
CA ASN A 15 -27.79 8.88 -4.41
C ASN A 15 -27.64 7.47 -3.81
N ALA A 16 -26.41 7.02 -3.54
CA ALA A 16 -26.14 5.76 -2.86
C ALA A 16 -26.06 5.95 -1.34
N ASP A 17 -26.39 4.91 -0.60
CA ASP A 17 -26.05 4.82 0.82
C ASP A 17 -24.54 4.57 0.94
N MET A 18 -23.79 5.62 1.28
CA MET A 18 -22.33 5.57 1.34
C MET A 18 -21.82 4.60 2.38
N SER A 19 -22.56 4.32 3.46
CA SER A 19 -22.20 3.32 4.47
C SER A 19 -22.28 1.88 3.95
N LYS A 20 -23.05 1.66 2.88
CA LYS A 20 -23.14 0.39 2.15
C LYS A 20 -22.30 0.39 0.86
N TRP A 21 -22.01 1.58 0.33
CA TRP A 21 -21.15 1.71 -0.83
C TRP A 21 -19.71 1.34 -0.51
N ALA A 22 -19.13 1.97 0.52
CA ALA A 22 -17.72 1.85 0.82
C ALA A 22 -17.39 0.55 1.53
N VAL A 23 -16.53 -0.27 0.93
CA VAL A 23 -15.98 -1.50 1.50
C VAL A 23 -14.46 -1.41 1.59
N VAL A 24 -13.86 -2.16 2.51
CA VAL A 24 -12.40 -2.16 2.71
C VAL A 24 -11.65 -2.72 1.50
N ALA A 25 -10.38 -2.39 1.38
CA ALA A 25 -9.49 -2.91 0.33
C ALA A 25 -9.57 -4.43 0.18
N CYS A 26 -9.65 -4.90 -1.06
CA CYS A 26 -9.92 -6.30 -1.41
C CYS A 26 -8.85 -7.30 -0.95
N ASP A 27 -7.66 -6.82 -0.64
CA ASP A 27 -6.52 -7.59 -0.16
C ASP A 27 -6.46 -7.74 1.38
N GLN A 28 -7.52 -7.26 2.07
CA GLN A 28 -7.68 -7.45 3.51
C GLN A 28 -8.58 -8.65 3.81
N TYR A 29 -8.45 -9.21 5.02
CA TYR A 29 -9.25 -10.36 5.48
C TYR A 29 -9.22 -11.56 4.52
N THR A 30 -8.06 -11.81 3.91
CA THR A 30 -7.88 -12.88 2.90
C THR A 30 -7.98 -14.30 3.48
N SER A 31 -7.88 -14.45 4.79
CA SER A 31 -8.06 -15.72 5.53
C SER A 31 -9.35 -15.75 6.35
N GLU A 32 -10.24 -14.79 6.16
CA GLU A 32 -11.45 -14.59 6.97
C GLU A 32 -12.69 -14.48 6.06
N PRO A 33 -13.12 -15.58 5.43
CA PRO A 33 -14.28 -15.57 4.52
C PRO A 33 -15.56 -15.08 5.20
N GLU A 34 -15.70 -15.27 6.51
CA GLU A 34 -16.85 -14.78 7.29
C GLU A 34 -16.93 -13.25 7.29
N TYR A 35 -15.80 -12.54 7.27
CA TYR A 35 -15.80 -11.09 7.15
C TYR A 35 -16.51 -10.64 5.87
N TRP A 36 -16.14 -11.24 4.74
CA TRP A 36 -16.71 -10.90 3.44
C TRP A 36 -18.16 -11.34 3.31
N ALA A 37 -18.54 -12.48 3.88
CA ALA A 37 -19.93 -12.92 3.95
C ALA A 37 -20.82 -11.95 4.76
N ASP A 38 -20.30 -11.34 5.83
CA ASP A 38 -20.99 -10.28 6.54
C ASP A 38 -21.10 -9.00 5.71
N VAL A 39 -20.05 -8.62 4.97
CA VAL A 39 -20.08 -7.46 4.07
C VAL A 39 -21.13 -7.68 2.96
N GLU A 40 -21.24 -8.86 2.38
CA GLU A 40 -22.28 -9.22 1.41
C GLU A 40 -23.69 -9.02 1.99
N LYS A 41 -23.93 -9.45 3.25
CA LYS A 41 -25.24 -9.24 3.94
C LYS A 41 -25.54 -7.75 4.17
N ILE A 42 -24.53 -6.97 4.60
CA ILE A 42 -24.69 -5.52 4.86
C ILE A 42 -25.05 -4.79 3.57
N THR A 43 -24.45 -5.18 2.46
CA THR A 43 -24.62 -4.53 1.14
C THR A 43 -25.76 -5.11 0.31
N GLU A 44 -26.45 -6.13 0.80
CA GLU A 44 -27.53 -6.81 0.05
C GLU A 44 -28.59 -5.83 -0.47
N GLY A 45 -28.88 -5.91 -1.74
CA GLY A 45 -29.84 -5.05 -2.44
C GLY A 45 -29.42 -3.60 -2.64
N ALA A 46 -28.23 -3.20 -2.19
CA ALA A 46 -27.70 -1.85 -2.39
C ALA A 46 -26.72 -1.78 -3.56
N LYS A 47 -26.56 -0.58 -4.15
CA LYS A 47 -25.41 -0.29 -5.02
C LYS A 47 -24.19 -0.17 -4.10
N SER A 48 -23.15 -0.99 -4.36
CA SER A 48 -21.96 -1.08 -3.53
C SER A 48 -20.70 -1.25 -4.37
N ALA A 49 -19.58 -0.75 -3.86
CA ALA A 49 -18.26 -1.02 -4.43
C ALA A 49 -17.92 -2.52 -4.39
N LEU A 50 -18.50 -3.30 -3.45
CA LEU A 50 -18.34 -4.75 -3.41
C LEU A 50 -18.72 -5.42 -4.74
N ASN A 51 -19.72 -4.91 -5.43
CA ASN A 51 -20.17 -5.45 -6.74
C ASN A 51 -19.19 -5.14 -7.88
N LEU A 52 -18.18 -4.30 -7.64
CA LEU A 52 -17.22 -3.81 -8.63
C LEU A 52 -15.78 -4.25 -8.35
N ILE A 53 -15.55 -5.01 -7.30
CA ILE A 53 -14.23 -5.51 -6.88
C ILE A 53 -14.28 -7.02 -6.68
N LEU A 54 -13.12 -7.66 -6.71
CA LEU A 54 -12.95 -9.05 -6.32
C LEU A 54 -12.16 -9.12 -5.02
N PRO A 55 -12.78 -9.45 -3.87
CA PRO A 55 -12.05 -9.75 -2.64
C PRO A 55 -11.06 -10.89 -2.86
N GLU A 56 -9.82 -10.74 -2.38
CA GLU A 56 -8.74 -11.70 -2.67
C GLU A 56 -8.97 -13.08 -2.03
N VAL A 57 -9.81 -13.17 -1.01
CA VAL A 57 -10.25 -14.45 -0.44
C VAL A 57 -10.88 -15.38 -1.48
N TYR A 58 -11.41 -14.82 -2.58
CA TYR A 58 -12.07 -15.57 -3.68
C TYR A 58 -11.20 -15.78 -4.92
N LEU A 59 -9.91 -15.37 -4.90
CA LEU A 59 -9.03 -15.45 -6.08
C LEU A 59 -8.71 -16.89 -6.52
N GLU A 60 -8.80 -17.85 -5.61
CA GLU A 60 -8.52 -19.26 -5.87
C GLU A 60 -9.80 -20.12 -5.96
N ASP A 61 -10.98 -19.50 -5.95
CA ASP A 61 -12.25 -20.20 -6.09
C ASP A 61 -12.45 -20.73 -7.51
N ASP A 62 -13.07 -21.89 -7.63
CA ASP A 62 -13.39 -22.52 -8.94
C ASP A 62 -14.24 -21.62 -9.84
N ASN A 63 -15.06 -20.72 -9.28
CA ASN A 63 -15.94 -19.81 -9.99
C ASN A 63 -15.37 -18.39 -10.17
N VAL A 64 -14.07 -18.19 -10.00
CA VAL A 64 -13.43 -16.86 -10.10
C VAL A 64 -13.71 -16.15 -11.42
N ASP A 65 -13.69 -16.86 -12.53
CA ASP A 65 -13.95 -16.26 -13.85
C ASP A 65 -15.42 -15.81 -14.01
N GLU A 66 -16.38 -16.51 -13.38
CA GLU A 66 -17.79 -16.08 -13.32
C GLU A 66 -17.93 -14.81 -12.48
N ARG A 67 -17.30 -14.77 -11.30
CA ARG A 67 -17.28 -13.56 -10.44
C ARG A 67 -16.72 -12.35 -11.19
N ILE A 68 -15.63 -12.51 -11.95
CA ILE A 68 -15.03 -11.44 -12.75
C ILE A 68 -16.00 -10.98 -13.84
N SER A 69 -16.68 -11.92 -14.52
CA SER A 69 -17.71 -11.59 -15.53
C SER A 69 -18.84 -10.77 -14.93
N ASP A 70 -19.30 -11.12 -13.74
CA ASP A 70 -20.38 -10.40 -13.07
C ASP A 70 -19.93 -9.02 -12.58
N ILE A 71 -18.68 -8.87 -12.11
CA ILE A 71 -18.07 -7.57 -11.79
C ILE A 71 -18.11 -6.66 -13.04
N HIS A 72 -17.71 -7.12 -14.21
CA HIS A 72 -17.72 -6.33 -15.45
C HIS A 72 -19.13 -5.93 -15.84
N LYS A 73 -20.11 -6.87 -15.79
CA LYS A 73 -21.53 -6.57 -16.02
C LYS A 73 -22.07 -5.50 -15.06
N ASN A 74 -21.69 -5.60 -13.78
CA ASN A 74 -22.09 -4.61 -12.79
C ASN A 74 -21.48 -3.23 -13.07
N MET A 75 -20.20 -3.16 -13.49
CA MET A 75 -19.55 -1.91 -13.88
C MET A 75 -20.29 -1.26 -15.06
N ASP A 76 -20.61 -2.02 -16.11
CA ASP A 76 -21.37 -1.54 -17.26
C ASP A 76 -22.80 -1.09 -16.87
N SER A 77 -23.47 -1.86 -16.01
CA SER A 77 -24.80 -1.51 -15.49
C SER A 77 -24.74 -0.20 -14.69
N TYR A 78 -23.77 -0.04 -13.79
CA TYR A 78 -23.63 1.16 -12.96
C TYR A 78 -23.37 2.42 -13.80
N ILE A 79 -22.60 2.28 -14.88
CA ILE A 79 -22.36 3.38 -15.83
C ILE A 79 -23.65 3.70 -16.60
N SER A 80 -24.31 2.70 -17.18
CA SER A 80 -25.50 2.89 -18.01
C SER A 80 -26.72 3.38 -17.23
N GLU A 81 -26.85 2.98 -15.98
CA GLU A 81 -27.90 3.43 -15.05
C GLU A 81 -27.62 4.82 -14.46
N GLY A 82 -26.43 5.41 -14.72
CA GLY A 82 -26.06 6.72 -14.20
C GLY A 82 -25.85 6.74 -12.69
N VAL A 83 -25.32 5.64 -12.12
CA VAL A 83 -25.01 5.53 -10.69
C VAL A 83 -23.93 6.53 -10.27
N PHE A 84 -23.06 6.94 -11.21
CA PHE A 84 -21.95 7.82 -10.93
C PHE A 84 -22.25 9.28 -11.30
N GLU A 85 -21.77 10.19 -10.45
CA GLU A 85 -21.53 11.61 -10.76
C GLU A 85 -20.05 11.81 -11.06
N GLU A 86 -19.72 12.48 -12.16
CA GLU A 86 -18.36 12.72 -12.63
C GLU A 86 -17.89 14.12 -12.23
N TYR A 87 -16.79 14.17 -11.49
CA TYR A 87 -16.07 15.39 -11.13
C TYR A 87 -14.83 15.51 -12.00
N LYS A 88 -14.89 16.35 -13.02
CA LYS A 88 -13.82 16.49 -14.01
C LYS A 88 -12.63 17.28 -13.44
N ASP A 89 -11.44 16.82 -13.80
CA ASP A 89 -10.18 17.49 -13.45
C ASP A 89 -10.12 17.84 -11.96
N ALA A 90 -10.48 16.88 -11.11
CA ALA A 90 -10.68 17.03 -9.68
C ALA A 90 -9.54 16.45 -8.86
N MET A 91 -9.34 17.00 -7.68
CA MET A 91 -8.66 16.41 -6.54
C MET A 91 -9.60 16.43 -5.36
N ILE A 92 -9.54 15.42 -4.49
CA ILE A 92 -10.37 15.32 -3.28
C ILE A 92 -9.46 15.31 -2.05
N TYR A 93 -9.67 16.23 -1.13
CA TYR A 93 -9.10 16.17 0.21
C TYR A 93 -9.90 15.21 1.05
N VAL A 94 -9.25 14.21 1.63
CA VAL A 94 -9.87 13.13 2.41
C VAL A 94 -9.38 13.19 3.84
N GLU A 95 -10.31 13.14 4.79
CA GLU A 95 -10.04 12.90 6.21
C GLU A 95 -10.61 11.54 6.60
N ARG A 96 -9.75 10.66 7.09
CA ARG A 96 -10.10 9.33 7.56
C ARG A 96 -9.85 9.23 9.07
N THR A 97 -10.91 9.23 9.87
CA THR A 97 -10.80 8.90 11.29
C THR A 97 -10.68 7.38 11.44
N GLN A 98 -9.56 6.95 11.96
CA GLN A 98 -9.21 5.54 12.15
C GLN A 98 -9.88 4.96 13.41
N SER A 99 -9.75 3.64 13.62
CA SER A 99 -10.32 2.92 14.75
C SER A 99 -9.83 3.42 16.11
N ASP A 100 -8.58 3.94 16.16
CA ASP A 100 -7.96 4.55 17.35
C ASP A 100 -8.31 6.05 17.55
N GLY A 101 -9.12 6.62 16.65
CA GLY A 101 -9.55 8.02 16.69
C GLY A 101 -8.58 9.01 16.05
N LYS A 102 -7.41 8.58 15.59
CA LYS A 102 -6.49 9.45 14.83
C LYS A 102 -7.06 9.77 13.46
N VAL A 103 -6.76 10.94 12.94
CA VAL A 103 -7.20 11.39 11.61
C VAL A 103 -6.04 11.32 10.63
N ARG A 104 -6.18 10.48 9.61
CA ARG A 104 -5.31 10.46 8.46
C ARG A 104 -5.89 11.37 7.38
N ALA A 105 -5.12 12.38 6.99
CA ALA A 105 -5.45 13.27 5.88
C ALA A 105 -4.69 12.87 4.61
N GLY A 106 -5.36 12.96 3.46
CA GLY A 106 -4.77 12.64 2.17
C GLY A 106 -5.41 13.41 1.02
N ILE A 107 -4.86 13.26 -0.17
CA ILE A 107 -5.37 13.86 -1.40
C ILE A 107 -5.54 12.76 -2.44
N VAL A 108 -6.77 12.59 -2.93
CA VAL A 108 -7.07 11.68 -4.05
C VAL A 108 -6.87 12.41 -5.37
N GLY A 109 -6.11 11.78 -6.24
CA GLY A 109 -5.81 12.25 -7.60
C GLY A 109 -5.23 11.10 -8.43
N ALA A 110 -4.64 11.38 -9.56
CA ALA A 110 -4.06 10.38 -10.45
C ALA A 110 -2.53 10.42 -10.46
N ILE A 111 -1.90 9.24 -10.48
CA ILE A 111 -0.48 9.08 -10.73
C ILE A 111 -0.24 8.63 -12.17
N ASP A 112 0.80 9.19 -12.82
CA ASP A 112 1.23 8.80 -14.16
C ASP A 112 2.05 7.52 -14.09
N LEU A 113 1.56 6.46 -14.72
CA LEU A 113 2.23 5.16 -14.74
C LEU A 113 3.52 5.15 -15.58
N GLU A 114 3.77 6.16 -16.42
CA GLU A 114 5.08 6.30 -17.07
C GLU A 114 6.18 6.68 -16.06
N GLU A 115 5.82 7.38 -14.97
CA GLU A 115 6.72 7.76 -13.89
C GLU A 115 6.84 6.69 -12.79
N TYR A 116 6.17 5.53 -12.96
CA TYR A 116 6.18 4.42 -12.01
C TYR A 116 6.96 3.22 -12.53
N ASP A 117 7.87 2.73 -11.69
CA ASP A 117 8.58 1.46 -11.91
C ASP A 117 8.69 0.70 -10.58
N TYR A 118 8.10 -0.49 -10.52
CA TYR A 118 8.09 -1.34 -9.33
C TYR A 118 9.31 -2.27 -9.22
N ARG A 119 10.22 -2.26 -10.18
CA ARG A 119 11.44 -3.08 -10.14
C ARG A 119 12.40 -2.58 -9.07
N LYS A 120 13.00 -3.50 -8.36
CA LYS A 120 14.00 -3.17 -7.34
C LYS A 120 15.13 -2.33 -7.94
N GLY A 121 15.50 -1.24 -7.27
CA GLY A 121 16.55 -0.33 -7.71
C GLY A 121 16.14 0.64 -8.82
N SER A 122 14.85 0.75 -9.12
CA SER A 122 14.30 1.75 -10.03
C SER A 122 14.75 3.16 -9.67
N LYS A 123 14.86 4.02 -10.70
CA LYS A 123 15.19 5.44 -10.57
C LYS A 123 14.01 6.35 -10.94
N SER A 124 12.80 5.81 -11.10
CA SER A 124 11.59 6.59 -11.37
C SER A 124 11.18 7.46 -10.18
N ALA A 125 10.38 8.49 -10.42
CA ALA A 125 9.88 9.37 -9.35
C ALA A 125 8.91 8.65 -8.40
N VAL A 126 8.20 7.65 -8.91
CA VAL A 126 7.28 6.78 -8.17
C VAL A 126 7.89 5.38 -8.06
N ARG A 127 8.10 4.88 -6.84
CA ARG A 127 8.73 3.56 -6.62
C ARG A 127 7.94 2.70 -5.67
N ALA A 128 7.98 1.38 -5.91
CA ALA A 128 7.55 0.40 -4.93
C ALA A 128 8.46 0.44 -3.70
N THR A 129 7.90 0.29 -2.52
CA THR A 129 8.66 0.19 -1.26
C THR A 129 9.07 -1.24 -0.95
N GLU A 130 8.30 -2.21 -1.37
CA GLU A 130 8.60 -3.64 -1.22
C GLU A 130 8.77 -4.29 -2.59
N ALA A 131 9.52 -5.40 -2.62
CA ALA A 131 9.65 -6.20 -3.82
C ALA A 131 8.28 -6.72 -4.27
N THR A 132 7.88 -6.37 -5.48
CA THR A 132 6.63 -6.84 -6.08
C THR A 132 6.74 -8.32 -6.43
N VAL A 133 5.81 -9.13 -5.93
CA VAL A 133 5.68 -10.55 -6.27
C VAL A 133 4.99 -10.63 -7.65
N VAL A 134 5.79 -10.82 -8.71
CA VAL A 134 5.30 -10.79 -10.10
C VAL A 134 4.22 -11.83 -10.36
N GLU A 135 4.31 -12.99 -9.72
CA GLU A 135 3.33 -14.09 -9.82
C GLU A 135 1.92 -13.71 -9.32
N ARG A 136 1.82 -12.66 -8.50
CA ARG A 136 0.53 -12.15 -8.01
C ARG A 136 -0.15 -11.17 -8.97
N ILE A 137 0.54 -10.71 -10.01
CA ILE A 137 -0.01 -9.76 -10.98
C ILE A 137 -1.04 -10.41 -11.92
N PRO A 138 -0.80 -11.60 -12.54
CA PRO A 138 -1.69 -12.16 -13.53
C PRO A 138 -3.16 -12.36 -13.09
N PRO A 139 -3.48 -12.86 -11.88
CA PRO A 139 -4.88 -12.98 -11.45
C PRO A 139 -5.59 -11.62 -11.37
N ARG A 140 -4.87 -10.57 -10.93
CA ARG A 140 -5.43 -9.22 -10.79
C ARG A 140 -5.59 -8.51 -12.11
N ILE A 141 -4.74 -8.79 -13.10
CA ILE A 141 -4.91 -8.29 -14.48
C ILE A 141 -6.19 -8.82 -15.09
N LYS A 142 -6.60 -10.08 -14.81
CA LYS A 142 -7.87 -10.62 -15.31
C LYS A 142 -9.08 -9.75 -14.92
N VAL A 143 -9.10 -9.27 -13.67
CA VAL A 143 -10.17 -8.36 -13.20
C VAL A 143 -10.12 -7.03 -13.95
N ARG A 144 -8.90 -6.50 -14.20
CA ARG A 144 -8.72 -5.19 -14.84
C ARG A 144 -8.95 -5.20 -16.35
N ARG A 145 -8.69 -6.34 -17.03
CA ARG A 145 -8.99 -6.50 -18.48
C ARG A 145 -10.48 -6.39 -18.73
N GLY A 146 -10.87 -5.45 -19.58
CA GLY A 146 -12.28 -5.19 -19.91
C GLY A 146 -13.05 -4.41 -18.85
N ALA A 147 -12.45 -4.09 -17.70
CA ALA A 147 -13.08 -3.21 -16.71
C ALA A 147 -13.14 -1.77 -17.24
N PRO A 148 -14.32 -1.14 -17.36
CA PRO A 148 -14.43 0.25 -17.80
C PRO A 148 -13.99 1.25 -16.72
N VAL A 149 -14.05 0.85 -15.46
CA VAL A 149 -13.68 1.67 -14.30
C VAL A 149 -12.70 0.96 -13.37
N GLU A 150 -11.94 1.73 -12.61
CA GLU A 150 -11.15 1.26 -11.47
C GLU A 150 -11.67 1.87 -10.18
N LEU A 151 -11.52 1.13 -9.08
CA LEU A 151 -11.69 1.62 -7.72
C LEU A 151 -10.33 1.50 -7.01
N PRO A 152 -9.80 2.58 -6.45
CA PRO A 152 -8.47 2.54 -5.86
C PRO A 152 -8.49 2.15 -4.38
N HIS A 153 -7.48 1.40 -3.95
CA HIS A 153 -7.07 1.32 -2.54
C HIS A 153 -5.58 1.67 -2.36
N ILE A 154 -5.00 2.29 -3.40
CA ILE A 154 -3.59 2.63 -3.46
C ILE A 154 -3.31 3.86 -2.60
N MET A 155 -2.34 3.73 -1.70
CA MET A 155 -1.83 4.83 -0.89
C MET A 155 -0.36 5.07 -1.23
N ILE A 156 -0.02 6.32 -1.48
CA ILE A 156 1.33 6.79 -1.79
C ILE A 156 1.79 7.75 -0.70
N LEU A 157 3.02 7.59 -0.27
CA LEU A 157 3.65 8.42 0.75
C LEU A 157 4.57 9.46 0.09
N VAL A 158 4.50 10.69 0.58
CA VAL A 158 5.45 11.76 0.28
C VAL A 158 6.21 12.14 1.56
N ASP A 159 7.51 12.35 1.46
CA ASP A 159 8.33 12.75 2.60
C ASP A 159 8.39 14.28 2.72
N ASP A 160 7.26 14.87 3.16
CA ASP A 160 7.05 16.31 3.32
C ASP A 160 7.17 16.74 4.79
N THR A 161 8.41 16.94 5.25
CA THR A 161 8.69 17.43 6.62
C THR A 161 8.16 18.82 6.90
N GLU A 162 8.03 19.66 5.85
CA GLU A 162 7.53 21.04 5.94
C GLU A 162 6.00 21.10 5.99
N LYS A 163 5.32 19.96 5.79
CA LYS A 163 3.85 19.87 5.79
C LYS A 163 3.22 20.85 4.80
N SER A 164 3.77 20.92 3.61
CA SER A 164 3.41 21.89 2.57
C SER A 164 2.39 21.39 1.56
N VAL A 165 2.13 20.06 1.52
CA VAL A 165 1.26 19.43 0.52
C VAL A 165 -0.15 19.18 1.04
N VAL A 166 -0.29 18.38 2.10
CA VAL A 166 -1.61 17.89 2.59
C VAL A 166 -2.17 18.79 3.69
N GLU A 167 -1.35 19.12 4.67
CA GLU A 167 -1.77 19.78 5.91
C GLU A 167 -2.36 21.20 5.72
N PRO A 168 -1.93 22.00 4.74
CA PRO A 168 -2.55 23.33 4.52
C PRO A 168 -4.05 23.26 4.16
N LEU A 169 -4.54 22.10 3.66
CA LEU A 169 -5.92 21.93 3.25
C LEU A 169 -6.91 21.93 4.43
N GLU A 170 -6.47 21.48 5.60
CA GLU A 170 -7.31 21.47 6.81
C GLU A 170 -7.85 22.87 7.14
N ALA A 171 -7.00 23.90 7.04
CA ALA A 171 -7.40 25.29 7.31
C ALA A 171 -8.44 25.83 6.32
N HIS A 172 -8.51 25.26 5.11
CA HIS A 172 -9.43 25.67 4.04
C HIS A 172 -10.65 24.75 3.89
N LYS A 173 -10.75 23.70 4.70
CA LYS A 173 -11.83 22.70 4.60
C LYS A 173 -13.24 23.31 4.62
N GLY A 174 -13.45 24.33 5.45
CA GLY A 174 -14.76 25.01 5.55
C GLY A 174 -15.20 25.75 4.28
N GLU A 175 -14.28 26.03 3.36
CA GLU A 175 -14.52 26.72 2.08
C GLU A 175 -14.75 25.71 0.93
N MET A 176 -14.38 24.44 1.11
CA MET A 176 -14.50 23.41 0.08
C MET A 176 -15.90 22.80 0.04
N LYS A 177 -16.34 22.40 -1.17
CA LYS A 177 -17.56 21.59 -1.33
C LYS A 177 -17.35 20.23 -0.70
N LYS A 178 -18.11 19.90 0.34
CA LYS A 178 -18.16 18.54 0.90
C LYS A 178 -18.83 17.62 -0.10
N LEU A 179 -18.18 16.52 -0.43
CA LEU A 179 -18.66 15.49 -1.38
C LEU A 179 -19.29 14.31 -0.66
N TYR A 180 -18.69 13.88 0.44
CA TYR A 180 -19.19 12.81 1.30
C TYR A 180 -18.71 13.00 2.75
N ASP A 181 -19.46 12.38 3.69
CA ASP A 181 -19.20 12.48 5.13
C ASP A 181 -20.05 11.40 5.81
N PHE A 182 -19.45 10.24 6.21
CA PHE A 182 -20.18 9.08 6.69
C PHE A 182 -19.32 8.10 7.48
N ASP A 183 -19.98 7.24 8.28
CA ASP A 183 -19.31 6.17 9.01
C ASP A 183 -19.10 4.94 8.12
N LEU A 184 -17.91 4.37 8.21
CA LEU A 184 -17.54 3.15 7.49
C LEU A 184 -17.98 1.90 8.22
N MET A 185 -18.37 0.86 7.46
CA MET A 185 -18.81 -0.41 8.03
C MET A 185 -17.70 -1.14 8.79
N LYS A 186 -18.08 -2.16 9.58
CA LYS A 186 -17.17 -3.11 10.24
C LYS A 186 -16.08 -2.44 11.07
N LYS A 187 -16.42 -1.41 11.85
CA LYS A 187 -15.51 -0.61 12.68
C LYS A 187 -14.46 0.18 11.89
N GLY A 188 -14.69 0.39 10.59
CA GLY A 188 -13.82 1.16 9.75
C GLY A 188 -13.65 2.64 10.14
N GLY A 189 -14.32 3.14 11.20
CA GLY A 189 -14.26 4.54 11.61
C GLY A 189 -15.06 5.45 10.70
N HIS A 190 -14.57 6.66 10.41
CA HIS A 190 -15.30 7.70 9.69
C HIS A 190 -14.48 8.25 8.52
N ILE A 191 -15.14 8.68 7.45
CA ILE A 191 -14.48 9.29 6.29
C ILE A 191 -15.28 10.51 5.80
N ALA A 192 -14.54 11.60 5.49
CA ALA A 192 -15.09 12.77 4.84
C ALA A 192 -14.21 13.18 3.65
N GLY A 193 -14.84 13.62 2.57
CA GLY A 193 -14.14 14.08 1.36
C GLY A 193 -14.63 15.44 0.89
N TYR A 194 -13.68 16.28 0.43
CA TYR A 194 -13.91 17.65 0.03
C TYR A 194 -13.27 17.92 -1.31
N LEU A 195 -14.01 18.57 -2.22
CA LEU A 195 -13.50 18.96 -3.54
C LEU A 195 -12.50 20.10 -3.40
N ILE A 196 -11.29 19.89 -3.92
CA ILE A 196 -10.22 20.90 -3.90
C ILE A 196 -10.38 21.83 -5.09
N GLU A 197 -10.50 23.13 -4.82
CA GLU A 197 -10.61 24.17 -5.83
C GLU A 197 -9.30 24.34 -6.63
N LYS A 198 -9.41 24.77 -7.90
CA LYS A 198 -8.27 24.89 -8.83
C LYS A 198 -7.06 25.64 -8.27
N PRO A 199 -7.22 26.85 -7.65
CA PRO A 199 -6.06 27.57 -7.11
C PRO A 199 -5.31 26.78 -6.03
N MET A 200 -6.01 25.90 -5.30
CA MET A 200 -5.39 25.07 -4.28
C MET A 200 -4.71 23.85 -4.92
N GLN A 201 -5.31 23.27 -5.98
CA GLN A 201 -4.66 22.21 -6.76
C GLN A 201 -3.31 22.69 -7.32
N GLU A 202 -3.23 23.91 -7.85
CA GLU A 202 -1.97 24.49 -8.34
C GLU A 202 -0.91 24.63 -7.24
N LYS A 203 -1.30 25.00 -6.01
CA LYS A 203 -0.38 25.07 -4.86
C LYS A 203 0.12 23.67 -4.47
N ILE A 204 -0.76 22.66 -4.48
CA ILE A 204 -0.39 21.26 -4.20
C ILE A 204 0.64 20.77 -5.23
N ILE A 205 0.38 21.01 -6.52
CA ILE A 205 1.30 20.63 -7.59
C ILE A 205 2.65 21.32 -7.42
N ALA A 206 2.67 22.63 -7.15
CA ALA A 206 3.91 23.36 -6.91
C ALA A 206 4.70 22.84 -5.68
N ALA A 207 4.00 22.46 -4.61
CA ALA A 207 4.62 21.87 -3.44
C ALA A 207 5.24 20.49 -3.75
N LEU A 208 4.54 19.64 -4.51
CA LEU A 208 5.05 18.35 -4.96
C LEU A 208 6.25 18.49 -5.91
N GLU A 209 6.22 19.47 -6.83
CA GLU A 209 7.37 19.77 -7.70
C GLU A 209 8.60 20.19 -6.88
N LYS A 210 8.39 20.96 -5.79
CA LYS A 210 9.46 21.34 -4.87
C LYS A 210 10.08 20.14 -4.14
N LEU A 211 9.27 19.14 -3.76
CA LEU A 211 9.78 17.87 -3.19
C LEU A 211 10.64 17.09 -4.21
N GLY A 212 10.38 17.27 -5.49
CA GLY A 212 11.13 16.67 -6.59
C GLY A 212 12.34 17.49 -7.04
N ASP A 213 12.68 18.61 -6.38
CA ASP A 213 13.89 19.38 -6.68
C ASP A 213 15.13 18.55 -6.34
N ILE A 214 15.99 18.31 -7.33
CA ILE A 214 17.09 17.35 -7.19
C ILE A 214 18.18 17.83 -6.23
N ASP A 215 18.43 19.13 -6.13
CA ASP A 215 19.44 19.68 -5.25
C ASP A 215 18.97 19.64 -3.79
N ALA A 216 17.69 19.98 -3.55
CA ALA A 216 17.06 19.88 -2.26
C ALA A 216 16.98 18.41 -1.80
N PHE A 217 16.60 17.50 -2.68
CA PHE A 217 16.55 16.05 -2.43
C PHE A 217 17.93 15.50 -2.04
N ASN A 218 18.96 15.81 -2.83
CA ASN A 218 20.33 15.34 -2.57
C ASN A 218 20.88 15.89 -1.26
N THR A 219 20.55 17.16 -0.95
CA THR A 219 20.93 17.79 0.32
C THR A 219 20.25 17.09 1.51
N LYS A 220 18.94 16.84 1.41
CA LYS A 220 18.14 16.19 2.45
C LYS A 220 18.65 14.80 2.82
N TYR A 221 19.01 14.00 1.83
CA TYR A 221 19.43 12.60 2.04
C TYR A 221 20.95 12.38 2.00
N GLY A 222 21.76 13.43 1.77
CA GLY A 222 23.22 13.30 1.68
C GLY A 222 23.67 12.48 0.47
N LEU A 223 22.96 12.58 -0.66
CA LEU A 223 23.12 11.75 -1.83
C LEU A 223 23.63 12.54 -3.06
N LYS A 224 23.87 11.83 -4.15
CA LYS A 224 24.16 12.38 -5.48
C LYS A 224 23.31 11.68 -6.55
N GLU A 225 22.01 11.59 -6.27
CA GLU A 225 21.06 10.98 -7.20
C GLU A 225 20.77 11.91 -8.38
N THR A 226 20.39 11.33 -9.51
CA THR A 226 19.98 12.05 -10.73
C THR A 226 18.47 12.07 -10.90
N SER A 227 17.74 11.28 -10.10
CA SER A 227 16.27 11.16 -10.15
C SER A 227 15.74 11.03 -8.74
N PRO A 228 15.03 12.06 -8.24
CA PRO A 228 14.49 12.04 -6.88
C PRO A 228 13.39 10.98 -6.74
N LEU A 229 13.35 10.31 -5.59
CA LEU A 229 12.19 9.56 -5.14
C LEU A 229 11.23 10.55 -4.49
N VAL A 230 10.10 10.82 -5.11
CA VAL A 230 9.08 11.73 -4.57
C VAL A 230 7.91 10.96 -3.97
N TYR A 231 7.54 9.85 -4.61
CA TYR A 231 6.35 9.07 -4.32
C TYR A 231 6.74 7.64 -3.98
N ALA A 232 6.65 7.26 -2.71
CA ALA A 232 6.89 5.90 -2.25
C ALA A 232 5.56 5.18 -2.01
N MET A 233 5.45 3.94 -2.45
CA MET A 233 4.25 3.15 -2.18
C MET A 233 4.07 2.97 -0.66
N GLY A 234 2.90 3.33 -0.16
CA GLY A 234 2.52 3.06 1.23
C GLY A 234 1.69 1.79 1.35
N ASP A 235 0.69 1.64 0.49
CA ASP A 235 -0.17 0.46 0.43
C ASP A 235 -0.65 0.22 -1.01
N GLY A 236 -1.06 -1.00 -1.35
CA GLY A 236 -1.53 -1.34 -2.69
C GLY A 236 -0.41 -1.56 -3.72
N ASN A 237 0.80 -2.01 -3.31
CA ASN A 237 1.93 -2.30 -4.21
C ASN A 237 1.52 -3.17 -5.41
N HIS A 238 0.78 -4.28 -5.17
CA HIS A 238 0.34 -5.16 -6.26
C HIS A 238 -0.72 -4.50 -7.15
N SER A 239 -1.58 -3.65 -6.60
CA SER A 239 -2.61 -2.94 -7.36
C SER A 239 -2.01 -1.93 -8.33
N LEU A 240 -1.03 -1.12 -7.90
CA LEU A 240 -0.36 -0.18 -8.79
C LEU A 240 0.51 -0.91 -9.83
N ALA A 241 1.20 -1.99 -9.44
CA ALA A 241 1.95 -2.81 -10.37
C ALA A 241 1.03 -3.46 -11.44
N THR A 242 -0.16 -3.93 -11.04
CA THR A 242 -1.17 -4.45 -11.97
C THR A 242 -1.67 -3.36 -12.93
N ALA A 243 -1.90 -2.14 -12.45
CA ALA A 243 -2.26 -1.01 -13.29
C ALA A 243 -1.17 -0.68 -14.32
N LYS A 244 0.11 -0.70 -13.90
CA LYS A 244 1.27 -0.51 -14.78
C LYS A 244 1.34 -1.61 -15.84
N GLU A 245 1.26 -2.88 -15.46
CA GLU A 245 1.32 -3.99 -16.41
C GLU A 245 0.15 -3.97 -17.40
N PHE A 246 -1.05 -3.63 -16.96
CA PHE A 246 -2.20 -3.44 -17.84
C PHE A 246 -1.96 -2.32 -18.85
N TYR A 247 -1.41 -1.18 -18.42
CA TYR A 247 -1.06 -0.08 -19.33
C TYR A 247 0.02 -0.50 -20.35
N GLU A 248 1.05 -1.22 -19.91
CA GLU A 248 2.08 -1.75 -20.82
C GLU A 248 1.52 -2.79 -21.79
N GLU A 249 0.56 -3.62 -21.35
CA GLU A 249 -0.18 -4.54 -22.22
C GLU A 249 -0.96 -3.77 -23.29
N GLN A 250 -1.69 -2.72 -22.90
CA GLN A 250 -2.44 -1.88 -23.85
C GLN A 250 -1.51 -1.19 -24.87
N LYS A 251 -0.32 -0.77 -24.49
CA LYS A 251 0.68 -0.24 -25.43
C LYS A 251 1.13 -1.30 -26.44
N ARG A 252 1.41 -2.52 -25.97
CA ARG A 252 1.80 -3.64 -26.84
C ARG A 252 0.69 -4.05 -27.83
N GLU A 253 -0.54 -4.03 -27.41
CA GLU A 253 -1.71 -4.37 -28.25
C GLU A 253 -2.08 -3.27 -29.25
N ASN A 254 -1.67 -2.03 -28.99
CA ASN A 254 -1.98 -0.87 -29.84
C ASN A 254 -0.71 -0.11 -30.25
N PRO A 255 0.26 -0.74 -30.94
CA PRO A 255 1.57 -0.14 -31.21
C PRO A 255 1.49 1.12 -32.10
N ASP A 256 0.45 1.25 -32.93
CA ASP A 256 0.25 2.37 -33.83
C ASP A 256 -0.57 3.52 -33.23
N LYS A 257 -1.04 3.38 -31.97
CA LYS A 257 -1.84 4.41 -31.31
C LYS A 257 -0.97 5.24 -30.35
N ASP A 258 -1.19 6.54 -30.37
CA ASP A 258 -0.66 7.42 -29.31
C ASP A 258 -1.41 7.14 -28.00
N MET A 259 -0.70 6.53 -27.06
CA MET A 259 -1.22 6.19 -25.71
C MET A 259 -0.97 7.29 -24.66
N SER A 260 -0.40 8.45 -25.06
CA SER A 260 -0.07 9.54 -24.14
C SER A 260 -1.28 10.09 -23.36
N ASN A 261 -2.47 10.02 -23.96
CA ASN A 261 -3.74 10.46 -23.38
C ASN A 261 -4.69 9.29 -23.07
N ALA A 262 -4.17 8.04 -23.04
CA ALA A 262 -4.99 6.89 -22.70
C ALA A 262 -5.43 6.96 -21.23
N LEU A 263 -6.70 6.65 -20.95
CA LEU A 263 -7.22 6.65 -19.58
C LEU A 263 -6.43 5.69 -18.69
N CYS A 264 -6.05 4.53 -19.20
CA CYS A 264 -5.27 3.51 -18.47
C CYS A 264 -3.80 3.90 -18.21
N ARG A 265 -3.28 5.01 -18.78
CA ARG A 265 -1.95 5.55 -18.46
C ARG A 265 -1.87 6.00 -17.00
N TYR A 266 -2.99 6.35 -16.40
CA TYR A 266 -3.06 6.88 -15.05
C TYR A 266 -3.74 5.91 -14.12
N ALA A 267 -3.37 5.95 -12.83
CA ALA A 267 -4.07 5.23 -11.77
C ALA A 267 -4.53 6.20 -10.68
N LEU A 268 -5.75 6.03 -10.19
CA LEU A 268 -6.26 6.83 -9.08
C LEU A 268 -5.61 6.37 -7.77
N VAL A 269 -5.11 7.32 -6.99
CA VAL A 269 -4.36 7.06 -5.76
C VAL A 269 -4.72 8.11 -4.70
N GLU A 270 -4.46 7.78 -3.44
CA GLU A 270 -4.43 8.74 -2.33
C GLU A 270 -2.97 9.03 -1.95
N ILE A 271 -2.52 10.28 -2.00
CA ILE A 271 -1.23 10.68 -1.44
C ILE A 271 -1.41 11.13 0.00
N VAL A 272 -0.50 10.69 0.87
CA VAL A 272 -0.49 10.98 2.31
C VAL A 272 0.91 11.41 2.72
N ASN A 273 1.01 12.35 3.65
CA ASN A 273 2.30 12.72 4.20
C ASN A 273 2.84 11.59 5.11
N LEU A 274 4.07 11.13 4.85
CA LEU A 274 4.78 10.16 5.67
C LEU A 274 4.80 10.57 7.15
N HIS A 275 4.87 11.88 7.42
CA HIS A 275 4.93 12.43 8.77
C HIS A 275 3.56 12.61 9.45
N SER A 276 2.47 12.14 8.82
CA SER A 276 1.15 12.14 9.46
C SER A 276 1.19 11.37 10.78
N PRO A 277 0.69 11.93 11.91
CA PRO A 277 0.66 11.22 13.19
C PRO A 277 -0.27 9.99 13.19
N ALA A 278 -1.18 9.91 12.23
CA ALA A 278 -2.07 8.76 12.05
C ALA A 278 -1.41 7.57 11.33
N LEU A 279 -0.20 7.74 10.77
CA LEU A 279 0.58 6.63 10.21
C LEU A 279 1.51 6.08 11.29
N GLU A 280 1.33 4.84 11.66
CA GLU A 280 2.23 4.10 12.54
C GLU A 280 2.78 2.89 11.76
N PHE A 281 4.07 2.65 11.91
CA PHE A 281 4.77 1.54 11.29
C PHE A 281 5.04 0.49 12.36
N GLU A 282 4.22 -0.55 12.39
CA GLU A 282 4.39 -1.67 13.30
C GLU A 282 5.27 -2.74 12.67
N ALA A 283 6.29 -3.20 13.40
CA ALA A 283 7.15 -4.26 12.91
C ALA A 283 6.36 -5.54 12.67
N ILE A 284 6.63 -6.18 11.55
CA ILE A 284 6.17 -7.54 11.29
C ILE A 284 7.30 -8.49 11.70
N HIS A 285 7.03 -9.33 12.68
CA HIS A 285 7.98 -10.28 13.25
C HIS A 285 8.13 -11.53 12.38
N ARG A 286 9.07 -12.39 12.71
CA ARG A 286 9.31 -13.66 11.99
C ARG A 286 9.15 -14.84 12.94
N ILE A 287 8.42 -15.84 12.49
CA ILE A 287 8.44 -17.19 13.08
C ILE A 287 9.03 -18.16 12.08
N VAL A 288 9.97 -18.98 12.53
CA VAL A 288 10.54 -20.05 11.72
C VAL A 288 10.12 -21.36 12.33
N THR A 289 9.54 -22.25 11.52
CA THR A 289 9.01 -23.55 11.94
C THR A 289 9.64 -24.68 11.13
N ASP A 290 9.50 -25.91 11.62
CA ASP A 290 10.04 -27.10 10.98
C ASP A 290 11.58 -27.06 10.86
N VAL A 291 12.29 -26.53 11.88
CA VAL A 291 13.75 -26.40 11.90
C VAL A 291 14.37 -26.92 13.20
N ASP A 292 15.66 -27.30 13.14
CA ASP A 292 16.49 -27.43 14.34
C ASP A 292 16.89 -26.03 14.81
N THR A 293 16.26 -25.55 15.89
CA THR A 293 16.44 -24.19 16.40
C THR A 293 17.88 -23.91 16.86
N LYS A 294 18.57 -24.92 17.40
CA LYS A 294 19.97 -24.81 17.84
C LYS A 294 20.93 -24.68 16.65
N ALA A 295 20.72 -25.49 15.61
CA ALA A 295 21.52 -25.40 14.39
C ALA A 295 21.30 -24.05 13.71
N LEU A 296 20.05 -23.59 13.57
CA LEU A 296 19.72 -22.29 13.00
C LEU A 296 20.39 -21.16 13.76
N MET A 297 20.29 -21.14 15.10
CA MET A 297 20.92 -20.10 15.93
C MET A 297 22.44 -20.12 15.85
N SER A 298 23.06 -21.30 15.78
CA SER A 298 24.51 -21.42 15.61
C SER A 298 24.99 -20.83 14.28
N GLU A 299 24.32 -21.18 13.18
CA GLU A 299 24.66 -20.68 11.86
C GLU A 299 24.37 -19.17 11.73
N MET A 300 23.26 -18.68 12.29
CA MET A 300 22.91 -17.26 12.31
C MET A 300 23.91 -16.44 13.13
N THR A 301 24.32 -16.96 14.29
CA THR A 301 25.33 -16.31 15.14
C THR A 301 26.64 -16.16 14.38
N ALA A 302 27.07 -17.18 13.67
CA ALA A 302 28.31 -17.11 12.88
C ALA A 302 28.19 -16.18 11.66
N ALA A 303 27.03 -16.20 10.97
CA ALA A 303 26.84 -15.40 9.75
C ALA A 303 26.67 -13.91 10.02
N LEU A 304 25.93 -13.55 11.07
CA LEU A 304 25.60 -12.16 11.44
C LEU A 304 26.48 -11.62 12.57
N GLU A 305 27.42 -12.44 13.10
CA GLU A 305 28.25 -12.12 14.28
C GLU A 305 27.42 -11.64 15.46
N LEU A 306 26.41 -12.47 15.86
CA LEU A 306 25.49 -12.12 16.94
C LEU A 306 26.17 -12.16 18.31
N SER A 307 25.94 -11.13 19.12
CA SER A 307 26.35 -11.10 20.52
C SER A 307 25.39 -10.28 21.40
N GLU A 308 25.62 -10.27 22.72
CA GLU A 308 24.88 -9.42 23.66
C GLU A 308 25.47 -8.00 23.76
N GLU A 309 26.63 -7.76 23.16
CA GLU A 309 27.21 -6.43 23.07
C GLU A 309 26.37 -5.53 22.14
N LYS A 310 26.11 -4.30 22.59
CA LYS A 310 25.25 -3.38 21.84
C LYS A 310 25.85 -3.00 20.48
N ALA A 311 25.02 -3.11 19.45
CA ALA A 311 25.26 -2.59 18.12
C ALA A 311 24.00 -1.87 17.60
N GLU A 312 24.05 -1.33 16.39
CA GLU A 312 22.96 -0.56 15.80
C GLU A 312 21.69 -1.42 15.53
N GLN A 313 21.89 -2.66 15.06
CA GLN A 313 20.79 -3.58 14.74
C GLN A 313 20.59 -4.60 15.87
N ALA A 314 19.37 -4.67 16.40
CA ALA A 314 19.00 -5.58 17.49
C ALA A 314 17.83 -6.47 17.08
N ILE A 315 17.86 -7.73 17.53
CA ILE A 315 16.75 -8.69 17.43
C ILE A 315 16.46 -9.27 18.81
N VAL A 316 15.19 -9.57 19.09
CA VAL A 316 14.82 -10.37 20.25
C VAL A 316 14.49 -11.78 19.77
N VAL A 317 15.29 -12.74 20.18
CA VAL A 317 15.09 -14.17 19.87
C VAL A 317 14.18 -14.77 20.92
N CYS A 318 13.12 -15.45 20.48
CA CYS A 318 12.17 -16.17 21.31
C CYS A 318 12.28 -17.67 21.03
N ASP A 319 12.73 -18.45 21.99
CA ASP A 319 12.90 -19.92 21.87
C ASP A 319 12.44 -20.60 23.16
N ASN A 320 11.49 -21.54 23.05
CA ASN A 320 10.93 -22.30 24.19
C ASN A 320 10.47 -21.44 25.39
N GLY A 321 9.92 -20.26 25.12
CA GLY A 321 9.43 -19.33 26.16
C GLY A 321 10.52 -18.45 26.78
N GLU A 322 11.76 -18.55 26.35
CA GLU A 322 12.86 -17.65 26.73
C GLU A 322 13.03 -16.55 25.67
N GLU A 323 13.29 -15.32 26.14
CA GLU A 323 13.58 -14.18 25.27
C GLU A 323 15.01 -13.72 25.50
N LYS A 324 15.74 -13.48 24.43
CA LYS A 324 17.10 -12.97 24.47
C LYS A 324 17.33 -11.90 23.42
N THR A 325 17.77 -10.72 23.86
CA THR A 325 18.20 -9.66 22.94
C THR A 325 19.61 -9.94 22.45
N LEU A 326 19.77 -9.99 21.14
CA LEU A 326 21.05 -10.12 20.46
C LEU A 326 21.24 -8.98 19.45
N TYR A 327 22.49 -8.62 19.23
CA TYR A 327 22.86 -7.54 18.32
C TYR A 327 23.64 -8.09 17.13
N ILE A 328 23.37 -7.54 15.94
CA ILE A 328 24.00 -7.91 14.69
C ILE A 328 25.23 -7.03 14.48
N HIS A 329 26.42 -7.62 14.51
CA HIS A 329 27.68 -6.91 14.29
C HIS A 329 28.13 -6.94 12.83
N LYS A 330 27.54 -7.85 12.02
CA LYS A 330 27.79 -7.94 10.58
C LYS A 330 26.49 -7.80 9.79
N PRO A 331 25.94 -6.57 9.72
CA PRO A 331 24.70 -6.33 9.00
C PRO A 331 24.88 -6.52 7.50
N THR A 332 23.87 -7.09 6.83
CA THR A 332 23.82 -7.31 5.37
C THR A 332 22.81 -6.40 4.68
N SER A 333 22.12 -5.56 5.44
CA SER A 333 21.12 -4.57 4.98
C SER A 333 21.16 -3.38 5.93
N LYS A 334 20.62 -2.24 5.48
CA LYS A 334 20.48 -1.05 6.31
C LYS A 334 19.53 -1.30 7.50
N LEU A 335 18.47 -2.05 7.30
CA LEU A 335 17.49 -2.37 8.34
C LEU A 335 17.78 -3.74 8.98
N THR A 336 17.51 -3.86 10.29
CA THR A 336 17.59 -5.11 11.05
C THR A 336 16.78 -6.23 10.37
N VAL A 337 15.55 -5.93 9.95
CA VAL A 337 14.69 -6.89 9.26
C VAL A 337 15.33 -7.42 7.98
N GLY A 338 16.07 -6.58 7.25
CA GLY A 338 16.77 -6.98 6.03
C GLY A 338 17.92 -7.94 6.30
N SER A 339 18.75 -7.65 7.31
CA SER A 339 19.84 -8.52 7.70
C SER A 339 19.33 -9.90 8.16
N LEU A 340 18.27 -9.93 8.97
CA LEU A 340 17.62 -11.18 9.39
C LEU A 340 17.03 -11.94 8.20
N GLN A 341 16.26 -11.26 7.33
CA GLN A 341 15.57 -11.89 6.20
C GLN A 341 16.56 -12.49 5.19
N ASN A 342 17.65 -11.78 4.89
CA ASN A 342 18.70 -12.28 3.99
C ASN A 342 19.30 -13.59 4.51
N PHE A 343 19.54 -13.68 5.81
CA PHE A 343 20.01 -14.92 6.43
C PHE A 343 18.94 -16.01 6.35
N LEU A 344 17.71 -15.73 6.77
CA LEU A 344 16.61 -16.70 6.79
C LEU A 344 16.31 -17.27 5.39
N ASP A 345 16.25 -16.41 4.37
CA ASP A 345 16.01 -16.84 2.98
C ASP A 345 17.09 -17.81 2.49
N SER A 346 18.33 -17.55 2.85
CA SER A 346 19.46 -18.43 2.50
C SER A 346 19.41 -19.75 3.26
N TYR A 347 19.17 -19.70 4.56
CA TYR A 347 19.07 -20.86 5.43
C TYR A 347 17.93 -21.80 5.02
N ILE A 348 16.71 -21.25 4.83
CA ILE A 348 15.54 -22.04 4.45
C ILE A 348 15.71 -22.67 3.08
N LYS A 349 16.30 -21.96 2.13
CA LYS A 349 16.60 -22.51 0.79
C LYS A 349 17.56 -23.71 0.86
N GLU A 350 18.51 -23.70 1.78
CA GLU A 350 19.54 -24.76 1.90
C GLU A 350 19.11 -25.91 2.82
N LYS A 351 18.50 -25.61 3.96
CA LYS A 351 18.23 -26.57 5.03
C LYS A 351 16.76 -26.95 5.15
N GLY A 352 15.85 -26.23 4.50
CA GLY A 352 14.41 -26.42 4.67
C GLY A 352 13.84 -25.63 5.85
N GLY A 353 12.59 -25.90 6.20
CA GLY A 353 11.80 -25.15 7.17
C GLY A 353 10.86 -24.15 6.49
N LYS A 354 10.15 -23.37 7.31
CA LYS A 354 9.18 -22.35 6.85
C LYS A 354 9.37 -21.08 7.63
N VAL A 355 9.23 -19.94 6.96
CA VAL A 355 9.17 -18.61 7.57
C VAL A 355 7.77 -18.05 7.41
N ASP A 356 7.15 -17.63 8.52
CA ASP A 356 5.89 -16.90 8.50
C ASP A 356 6.06 -15.51 9.15
N TYR A 357 5.12 -14.61 8.86
CA TYR A 357 5.15 -13.18 9.14
C TYR A 357 4.04 -12.83 10.11
N ILE A 358 4.41 -12.41 11.30
CA ILE A 358 3.51 -12.33 12.44
C ILE A 358 3.37 -10.89 12.94
N HIS A 359 2.14 -10.45 13.12
CA HIS A 359 1.80 -9.20 13.81
C HIS A 359 1.66 -9.47 15.32
N GLY A 360 2.30 -8.61 16.11
CA GLY A 360 2.20 -8.64 17.56
C GLY A 360 3.17 -9.62 18.25
N ALA A 361 3.82 -9.11 19.29
CA ALA A 361 4.83 -9.84 20.05
C ALA A 361 4.24 -11.04 20.83
N GLU A 362 2.98 -10.93 21.30
CA GLU A 362 2.33 -12.02 22.06
C GLU A 362 2.19 -13.28 21.18
N VAL A 363 1.80 -13.11 19.93
CA VAL A 363 1.63 -14.23 18.99
C VAL A 363 2.98 -14.90 18.69
N ILE A 364 4.07 -14.13 18.59
CA ILE A 364 5.43 -14.69 18.45
C ILE A 364 5.80 -15.53 19.68
N ARG A 365 5.51 -15.07 20.90
CA ARG A 365 5.76 -15.81 22.13
C ARG A 365 5.03 -17.16 22.15
N GLU A 366 3.75 -17.14 21.78
CA GLU A 366 2.94 -18.37 21.73
C GLU A 366 3.45 -19.36 20.67
N LEU A 367 3.79 -18.86 19.48
CA LEU A 367 4.22 -19.72 18.39
C LEU A 367 5.63 -20.28 18.60
N SER A 368 6.55 -19.50 19.17
CA SER A 368 7.93 -19.91 19.44
C SER A 368 8.06 -20.90 20.62
N ALA A 369 7.02 -21.05 21.44
CA ALA A 369 6.96 -22.08 22.47
C ALA A 369 6.64 -23.49 21.90
N LYS A 370 6.29 -23.60 20.62
CA LYS A 370 6.05 -24.88 19.96
C LYS A 370 7.37 -25.56 19.57
N GLU A 371 7.36 -26.89 19.58
CA GLU A 371 8.52 -27.69 19.18
C GLU A 371 8.98 -27.36 17.74
N ASN A 372 10.28 -27.32 17.51
CA ASN A 372 10.92 -26.99 16.22
C ASN A 372 10.54 -25.62 15.67
N SER A 373 10.24 -24.66 16.56
CA SER A 373 9.84 -23.31 16.22
C SER A 373 10.67 -22.28 16.96
N ILE A 374 11.07 -21.20 16.28
CA ILE A 374 11.83 -20.08 16.86
C ILE A 374 11.31 -18.76 16.33
N GLY A 375 11.10 -17.79 17.22
CA GLY A 375 10.59 -16.46 16.92
C GLY A 375 11.68 -15.41 16.91
N PHE A 376 11.50 -14.39 16.08
CA PHE A 376 12.35 -13.21 16.02
C PHE A 376 11.48 -11.97 16.06
N MET A 377 11.53 -11.23 17.17
CA MET A 377 10.90 -9.93 17.26
C MET A 377 11.87 -8.85 16.77
N LEU A 378 11.35 -7.98 15.94
CA LEU A 378 12.07 -6.91 15.27
C LEU A 378 11.67 -5.55 15.85
N PRO A 379 12.56 -4.57 15.85
CA PRO A 379 12.22 -3.19 16.20
C PRO A 379 11.28 -2.60 15.15
N ASP A 380 10.45 -1.64 15.58
CA ASP A 380 9.69 -0.82 14.65
C ASP A 380 10.62 0.01 13.77
N MET A 381 10.25 0.18 12.53
CA MET A 381 10.98 1.02 11.59
C MET A 381 10.57 2.48 11.78
N GLY A 382 11.55 3.37 11.91
CA GLY A 382 11.31 4.81 11.92
C GLY A 382 10.82 5.29 10.54
N LYS A 383 9.90 6.27 10.54
CA LYS A 383 9.40 6.86 9.28
C LYS A 383 10.53 7.45 8.44
N GLU A 384 11.51 8.05 9.08
CA GLU A 384 12.71 8.64 8.48
C GLU A 384 13.61 7.62 7.78
N GLU A 385 13.44 6.33 8.06
CA GLU A 385 14.23 5.25 7.44
C GLU A 385 13.65 4.78 6.09
N LEU A 386 12.34 5.06 5.82
CA LEU A 386 11.66 4.53 4.64
C LEU A 386 12.31 4.99 3.34
N PHE A 387 12.36 6.30 3.10
CA PHE A 387 12.91 6.85 1.85
C PHE A 387 14.40 6.53 1.68
N PRO A 388 15.27 6.76 2.69
CA PRO A 388 16.68 6.39 2.56
C PRO A 388 16.90 4.92 2.24
N THR A 389 16.12 4.01 2.84
CA THR A 389 16.25 2.57 2.57
C THR A 389 15.84 2.22 1.15
N VAL A 390 14.70 2.75 0.66
CA VAL A 390 14.25 2.51 -0.72
C VAL A 390 15.26 3.08 -1.73
N ILE A 391 15.88 4.22 -1.44
CA ILE A 391 16.87 4.86 -2.32
C ILE A 391 18.15 4.01 -2.38
N VAL A 392 18.66 3.55 -1.24
CA VAL A 392 19.97 2.86 -1.13
C VAL A 392 19.84 1.36 -1.45
N ASP A 393 18.90 0.67 -0.83
CA ASP A 393 18.73 -0.79 -0.97
C ASP A 393 17.81 -1.16 -2.15
N GLY A 394 17.14 -0.16 -2.76
CA GLY A 394 16.27 -0.31 -3.91
C GLY A 394 14.86 -0.80 -3.58
N ALA A 395 14.64 -1.44 -2.46
CA ALA A 395 13.36 -1.81 -1.86
C ALA A 395 13.58 -2.29 -0.43
N LEU A 396 12.52 -2.20 0.38
CA LEU A 396 12.47 -2.86 1.68
C LEU A 396 12.35 -4.39 1.51
N PRO A 397 12.81 -5.18 2.47
CA PRO A 397 12.45 -6.58 2.57
C PRO A 397 10.92 -6.74 2.63
N ARG A 398 10.42 -7.85 2.09
CA ARG A 398 8.98 -8.13 2.15
C ARG A 398 8.49 -8.16 3.61
N LYS A 399 7.31 -7.61 3.82
CA LYS A 399 6.67 -7.60 5.15
C LYS A 399 7.58 -6.99 6.23
N THR A 400 8.16 -5.83 5.94
CA THR A 400 8.99 -5.08 6.89
C THR A 400 8.12 -4.49 7.99
N PHE A 401 7.00 -3.86 7.63
CA PHE A 401 6.06 -3.24 8.57
C PHE A 401 4.63 -3.33 8.05
N SER A 402 3.68 -3.09 8.92
CA SER A 402 2.29 -2.81 8.59
C SER A 402 1.97 -1.35 8.91
N MET A 403 1.17 -0.72 8.06
CA MET A 403 0.59 0.60 8.34
C MET A 403 -0.85 0.41 8.81
N GLY A 404 -1.07 0.48 10.13
CA GLY A 404 -2.37 0.33 10.74
C GLY A 404 -2.96 -1.08 10.62
N HIS A 405 -4.08 -1.28 11.30
CA HIS A 405 -4.86 -2.52 11.29
C HIS A 405 -5.66 -2.68 9.98
N ALA A 406 -6.24 -3.87 9.77
CA ALA A 406 -7.01 -4.16 8.55
C ALA A 406 -8.21 -3.21 8.37
N GLU A 407 -8.91 -2.87 9.46
CA GLU A 407 -10.03 -1.92 9.45
C GLU A 407 -9.62 -0.48 9.13
N ASP A 408 -8.33 -0.11 9.31
CA ASP A 408 -7.79 1.23 9.03
C ASP A 408 -7.26 1.36 7.61
N LYS A 409 -7.25 0.29 6.84
CA LYS A 409 -6.89 0.30 5.42
C LYS A 409 -7.86 1.14 4.59
N ARG A 410 -7.47 1.48 3.38
CA ARG A 410 -8.31 2.28 2.51
C ARG A 410 -9.60 1.56 2.15
N PHE A 411 -10.71 2.29 2.16
CA PHE A 411 -12.01 1.85 1.65
C PHE A 411 -12.21 2.37 0.22
N TYR A 412 -12.92 1.62 -0.59
CA TYR A 412 -13.29 2.03 -1.94
C TYR A 412 -14.45 3.04 -1.88
N VAL A 413 -14.16 4.29 -2.15
CA VAL A 413 -15.16 5.38 -2.20
C VAL A 413 -15.24 5.94 -3.61
N GLU A 414 -14.09 6.37 -4.15
CA GLU A 414 -13.95 6.96 -5.46
C GLU A 414 -13.70 5.90 -6.53
N ALA A 415 -14.10 6.21 -7.75
CA ALA A 415 -13.80 5.42 -8.94
C ALA A 415 -13.29 6.33 -10.07
N ARG A 416 -12.75 5.74 -11.13
CA ARG A 416 -12.30 6.45 -12.33
C ARG A 416 -12.45 5.55 -13.56
N LYS A 417 -12.80 6.15 -14.71
CA LYS A 417 -12.76 5.43 -15.99
C LYS A 417 -11.32 5.11 -16.39
N ILE A 418 -11.09 3.89 -16.87
CA ILE A 418 -9.80 3.43 -17.38
C ILE A 418 -9.84 2.96 -18.83
N LEU A 419 -11.03 2.68 -19.34
CA LEU A 419 -11.32 2.44 -20.75
C LEU A 419 -12.40 3.42 -21.23
N LYS A 420 -12.47 3.64 -22.56
CA LYS A 420 -13.47 4.52 -23.20
C LYS A 420 -14.79 3.80 -23.38
#